data_fd64a654b06cb58a6c63fd857fdc5d30
#
_entry.id   fd64a654b06cb58a6c63fd857fdc5d30
#
_cell.length_a   1.000
_cell.length_b   1.000
_cell.length_c   1.000
_cell.angle_alpha   90.00
_cell.angle_beta   90.00
_cell.angle_gamma   90.00
#
_symmetry.space_group_name_H-M   'P 1'
#
loop_
_entity.id
_entity.type
_entity.pdbx_description
1 polymer ?
#
loop_
_entity_poly.entity_id
_entity_poly.type
_entity_poly.pdbx_seq_one_letter_code
_entity_poly.pdbx_strand_id
1 'polypeptide(L)'
;SKYCVMNSKGDIIRGKPARDFVFYSRSGYSSTYYKDWIPDLKETQAYAAERGAHVIGSAGAKDINGWKDICRTIEDCGLPMVELNFGCPHPAMMPGVHGGSMIGQEPEVAYEVTRQVCESVDIPVIVKLTPDQSKPLAIAKAVREAGAAGVTAINRHTGFVVDIDTGQPRIGGPAGIGGTWVKPLSLRWVHRIHEELGMPISGSNGIFDHRDVIEFIMAGATIVQVGSILMVKGIKWLPKIIEGVEAFMDEKGYASVDEMVGLASRRSVKDYSEQFSRNRVHAVVNPDTCKNPTCNICIQVCFYEALSQNPEGSIDVHTDNCIGCELCLDVCPFDSIEMKETAPAQFDQGFFNIPEGIFEHDKFGTRRNNMDTIRANSPKFNKEPAE
;
A
#
# COMPACT_ATOMS: atom_id res chain seq x y z
N SER A 1 -9.22 -3.57 24.87
CA SER A 1 -9.16 -4.48 23.72
C SER A 1 -7.80 -4.42 23.04
N LYS A 2 -7.35 -5.54 22.46
CA LYS A 2 -6.12 -5.58 21.65
C LYS A 2 -6.38 -5.29 20.16
N TYR A 3 -7.65 -5.32 19.75
CA TYR A 3 -8.06 -5.20 18.34
C TYR A 3 -9.22 -4.23 18.21
N CYS A 4 -9.21 -3.46 17.13
CA CYS A 4 -10.28 -2.57 16.73
C CYS A 4 -10.42 -2.61 15.20
N VAL A 5 -11.64 -2.82 14.71
CA VAL A 5 -11.97 -2.73 13.28
C VAL A 5 -12.84 -1.51 13.10
N MET A 6 -12.45 -0.65 12.16
CA MET A 6 -13.09 0.64 11.92
C MET A 6 -13.39 0.83 10.43
N ASN A 7 -14.35 1.70 10.12
CA ASN A 7 -14.51 2.23 8.77
C ASN A 7 -13.46 3.34 8.49
N SER A 8 -13.46 3.87 7.28
CA SER A 8 -12.58 4.97 6.88
C SER A 8 -12.81 6.28 7.65
N LYS A 9 -13.98 6.43 8.30
CA LYS A 9 -14.33 7.58 9.14
C LYS A 9 -13.85 7.43 10.60
N GLY A 10 -13.29 6.26 10.97
CA GLY A 10 -12.84 5.97 12.34
C GLY A 10 -13.91 5.37 13.24
N ASP A 11 -15.14 5.10 12.74
CA ASP A 11 -16.19 4.46 13.53
C ASP A 11 -15.91 2.97 13.72
N ILE A 12 -16.11 2.48 14.93
CA ILE A 12 -15.96 1.04 15.23
C ILE A 12 -17.02 0.24 14.48
N ILE A 13 -16.58 -0.71 13.68
CA ILE A 13 -17.46 -1.67 13.01
C ILE A 13 -17.72 -2.84 13.95
N ARG A 14 -19.01 -3.09 14.22
CA ARG A 14 -19.46 -4.31 14.89
C ARG A 14 -20.10 -5.22 13.85
N GLY A 15 -19.52 -6.41 13.67
CA GLY A 15 -19.97 -7.38 12.67
C GLY A 15 -18.95 -7.53 11.51
N LYS A 16 -19.43 -8.09 10.37
CA LYS A 16 -18.54 -8.31 9.21
C LYS A 16 -18.37 -7.01 8.43
N PRO A 17 -17.15 -6.47 8.33
CA PRO A 17 -16.92 -5.24 7.59
C PRO A 17 -17.20 -5.43 6.10
N ALA A 18 -17.58 -4.33 5.45
CA ALA A 18 -17.52 -4.17 4.01
C ALA A 18 -16.07 -4.23 3.53
N ARG A 19 -15.83 -4.03 2.22
CA ARG A 19 -14.48 -4.04 1.64
C ARG A 19 -13.56 -3.03 2.35
N ASP A 20 -14.05 -1.84 2.66
CA ASP A 20 -13.25 -0.81 3.31
C ASP A 20 -13.29 -0.95 4.83
N PHE A 21 -12.13 -1.30 5.38
CA PHE A 21 -11.93 -1.33 6.82
C PHE A 21 -10.50 -0.99 7.21
N VAL A 22 -10.37 -0.47 8.40
CA VAL A 22 -9.09 -0.25 9.08
C VAL A 22 -8.95 -1.31 10.18
N PHE A 23 -7.82 -2.02 10.19
CA PHE A 23 -7.50 -3.00 11.22
C PHE A 23 -6.42 -2.43 12.13
N TYR A 24 -6.79 -2.09 13.36
CA TYR A 24 -5.92 -1.49 14.35
C TYR A 24 -5.67 -2.47 15.49
N SER A 25 -4.41 -2.80 15.78
CA SER A 25 -4.08 -3.91 16.63
C SER A 25 -2.75 -3.74 17.36
N ARG A 26 -2.75 -4.07 18.65
CA ARG A 26 -1.54 -4.19 19.48
C ARG A 26 -1.01 -5.63 19.55
N SER A 27 -1.34 -6.48 18.61
CA SER A 27 -0.75 -7.81 18.50
C SER A 27 0.75 -7.67 18.19
N GLY A 28 1.57 -8.16 19.07
CA GLY A 28 3.03 -8.22 18.93
C GLY A 28 3.52 -9.65 18.78
N TYR A 29 4.75 -9.90 19.20
CA TYR A 29 5.31 -11.23 19.29
C TYR A 29 4.53 -12.11 20.28
N SER A 30 4.60 -13.43 20.10
CA SER A 30 4.06 -14.36 21.08
C SER A 30 4.72 -14.16 22.46
N SER A 31 3.92 -14.26 23.51
CA SER A 31 4.43 -14.30 24.89
C SER A 31 4.94 -15.70 25.29
N THR A 32 4.65 -16.71 24.46
CA THR A 32 5.12 -18.09 24.67
C THR A 32 6.59 -18.16 24.30
N TYR A 33 7.38 -18.86 25.13
CA TYR A 33 8.79 -19.08 24.86
C TYR A 33 8.96 -19.90 23.56
N TYR A 34 9.89 -19.51 22.70
CA TYR A 34 9.98 -20.08 21.34
C TYR A 34 10.17 -21.60 21.31
N LYS A 35 10.85 -22.18 22.32
CA LYS A 35 11.02 -23.63 22.38
C LYS A 35 9.75 -24.40 22.73
N ASP A 36 8.79 -23.74 23.37
CA ASP A 36 7.50 -24.36 23.68
C ASP A 36 6.63 -24.57 22.44
N TRP A 37 6.96 -23.86 21.33
CA TRP A 37 6.33 -24.04 20.02
C TRP A 37 6.86 -25.26 19.22
N ILE A 38 7.97 -25.89 19.64
CA ILE A 38 8.60 -26.99 18.88
C ILE A 38 7.64 -28.12 18.53
N PRO A 39 6.83 -28.67 19.49
CA PRO A 39 5.88 -29.73 19.16
C PRO A 39 4.87 -29.29 18.09
N ASP A 40 4.26 -28.10 18.25
CA ASP A 40 3.24 -27.58 17.36
C ASP A 40 3.81 -27.29 15.96
N LEU A 41 5.04 -26.78 15.88
CA LEU A 41 5.71 -26.51 14.60
C LEU A 41 5.96 -27.82 13.83
N LYS A 42 6.46 -28.85 14.50
CA LYS A 42 6.71 -30.16 13.87
C LYS A 42 5.42 -30.81 13.40
N GLU A 43 4.39 -30.83 14.23
CA GLU A 43 3.08 -31.39 13.88
C GLU A 43 2.45 -30.63 12.72
N THR A 44 2.45 -29.27 12.78
CA THR A 44 1.86 -28.44 11.73
C THR A 44 2.59 -28.60 10.40
N GLN A 45 3.94 -28.66 10.43
CA GLN A 45 4.74 -28.85 9.21
C GLN A 45 4.49 -30.24 8.60
N ALA A 46 4.44 -31.32 9.42
CA ALA A 46 4.12 -32.65 8.93
C ALA A 46 2.74 -32.70 8.27
N TYR A 47 1.73 -32.10 8.95
CA TYR A 47 0.36 -32.01 8.42
C TYR A 47 0.29 -31.23 7.12
N ALA A 48 1.02 -30.11 7.02
CA ALA A 48 1.07 -29.29 5.81
C ALA A 48 1.75 -30.03 4.65
N ALA A 49 2.89 -30.67 4.91
CA ALA A 49 3.68 -31.38 3.89
C ALA A 49 2.90 -32.52 3.23
N GLU A 50 2.11 -33.28 3.99
CA GLU A 50 1.21 -34.32 3.46
C GLU A 50 0.18 -33.77 2.44
N ARG A 51 -0.07 -32.44 2.46
CA ARG A 51 -1.05 -31.75 1.62
C ARG A 51 -0.42 -30.85 0.57
N GLY A 52 0.89 -31.00 0.35
CA GLY A 52 1.63 -30.15 -0.61
C GLY A 52 1.76 -28.69 -0.19
N ALA A 53 1.59 -28.40 1.12
CA ALA A 53 1.76 -27.08 1.71
C ALA A 53 2.99 -27.03 2.60
N HIS A 54 3.43 -25.82 2.93
CA HIS A 54 4.61 -25.59 3.77
C HIS A 54 4.32 -24.56 4.85
N VAL A 55 4.98 -24.75 6.01
CA VAL A 55 4.95 -23.75 7.09
C VAL A 55 6.19 -22.87 7.01
N ILE A 56 6.00 -21.55 6.96
CA ILE A 56 7.10 -20.58 7.06
C ILE A 56 7.18 -20.11 8.51
N GLY A 57 8.33 -20.32 9.14
CA GLY A 57 8.55 -19.84 10.50
C GLY A 57 8.77 -18.34 10.53
N SER A 58 8.04 -17.60 11.39
CA SER A 58 8.26 -16.17 11.58
C SER A 58 9.06 -15.91 12.83
N ALA A 59 10.25 -15.36 12.69
CA ALA A 59 11.21 -15.10 13.77
C ALA A 59 11.23 -13.63 14.19
N GLY A 60 11.45 -13.42 15.49
CA GLY A 60 11.74 -12.12 16.08
C GLY A 60 12.53 -12.28 17.36
N ALA A 61 13.64 -11.57 17.50
CA ALA A 61 14.50 -11.62 18.68
C ALA A 61 15.00 -10.23 19.08
N LYS A 62 15.60 -10.13 20.25
CA LYS A 62 16.14 -8.87 20.81
C LYS A 62 17.65 -8.69 20.56
N ASP A 63 18.35 -9.76 20.22
CA ASP A 63 19.78 -9.79 19.97
C ASP A 63 20.15 -10.86 18.94
N ILE A 64 21.36 -10.81 18.43
CA ILE A 64 21.84 -11.66 17.34
C ILE A 64 21.85 -13.15 17.68
N ASN A 65 22.17 -13.52 18.91
CA ASN A 65 22.17 -14.91 19.33
C ASN A 65 20.74 -15.46 19.36
N GLY A 66 19.79 -14.67 19.88
CA GLY A 66 18.37 -15.01 19.84
C GLY A 66 17.83 -15.20 18.41
N TRP A 67 18.25 -14.34 17.47
CA TRP A 67 17.90 -14.51 16.07
C TRP A 67 18.39 -15.85 15.51
N LYS A 68 19.68 -16.18 15.72
CA LYS A 68 20.28 -17.44 15.25
C LYS A 68 19.62 -18.66 15.91
N ASP A 69 19.40 -18.61 17.23
CA ASP A 69 18.82 -19.73 17.96
C ASP A 69 17.38 -20.02 17.54
N ILE A 70 16.56 -18.98 17.34
CA ILE A 70 15.18 -19.15 16.86
C ILE A 70 15.17 -19.70 15.43
N CYS A 71 15.99 -19.16 14.53
CA CYS A 71 16.03 -19.62 13.15
C CYS A 71 16.51 -21.07 13.02
N ARG A 72 17.54 -21.47 13.77
CA ARG A 72 17.96 -22.89 13.85
C ARG A 72 16.88 -23.79 14.42
N THR A 73 16.16 -23.33 15.45
CA THR A 73 15.05 -24.09 16.00
C THR A 73 13.93 -24.31 14.98
N ILE A 74 13.64 -23.28 14.16
CA ILE A 74 12.68 -23.38 13.05
C ILE A 74 13.14 -24.43 12.03
N GLU A 75 14.41 -24.39 11.63
CA GLU A 75 15.03 -25.38 10.74
C GLU A 75 15.00 -26.79 11.32
N ASP A 76 15.39 -26.97 12.59
CA ASP A 76 15.37 -28.26 13.33
C ASP A 76 13.96 -28.84 13.47
N CYS A 77 12.93 -28.01 13.35
CA CYS A 77 11.53 -28.44 13.27
C CYS A 77 11.13 -28.93 11.87
N GLY A 78 12.03 -28.84 10.87
CA GLY A 78 11.78 -29.26 9.49
C GLY A 78 10.99 -28.25 8.66
N LEU A 79 10.91 -27.00 9.09
CA LEU A 79 10.27 -25.96 8.29
C LEU A 79 11.21 -25.57 7.12
N PRO A 80 10.67 -25.42 5.91
CA PRO A 80 11.49 -25.19 4.73
C PRO A 80 11.95 -23.74 4.53
N MET A 81 11.51 -22.80 5.35
CA MET A 81 11.82 -21.37 5.20
C MET A 81 11.60 -20.61 6.51
N VAL A 82 12.34 -19.54 6.73
CA VAL A 82 12.14 -18.59 7.82
C VAL A 82 11.94 -17.17 7.33
N GLU A 83 11.00 -16.44 7.96
CA GLU A 83 10.77 -15.01 7.76
C GLU A 83 11.27 -14.22 8.98
N LEU A 84 12.25 -13.33 8.78
CA LEU A 84 12.73 -12.41 9.81
C LEU A 84 11.80 -11.19 9.90
N ASN A 85 11.20 -10.97 11.05
CA ASN A 85 10.25 -9.87 11.24
C ASN A 85 10.96 -8.56 11.62
N PHE A 86 11.45 -7.83 10.62
CA PHE A 86 12.05 -6.49 10.79
C PHE A 86 10.99 -5.37 10.75
N GLY A 87 9.73 -5.71 10.80
CA GLY A 87 8.64 -4.74 10.65
C GLY A 87 7.72 -4.60 11.86
N CYS A 88 7.93 -5.33 12.94
CA CYS A 88 7.08 -5.21 14.13
C CYS A 88 7.32 -3.85 14.82
N PRO A 89 6.28 -2.99 14.99
CA PRO A 89 6.46 -1.68 15.60
C PRO A 89 6.64 -1.73 17.12
N HIS A 90 6.22 -2.83 17.78
CA HIS A 90 6.17 -2.91 19.24
C HIS A 90 7.53 -2.93 19.95
N PRO A 91 8.59 -3.54 19.42
CA PRO A 91 9.92 -3.47 20.04
C PRO A 91 10.45 -2.05 20.21
N ALA A 92 10.19 -1.16 19.25
CA ALA A 92 10.58 0.24 19.32
C ALA A 92 9.90 1.01 20.50
N MET A 93 8.82 0.46 21.05
CA MET A 93 8.10 1.02 22.20
C MET A 93 8.52 0.40 23.54
N MET A 94 9.46 -0.55 23.53
CA MET A 94 9.91 -1.27 24.72
C MET A 94 11.34 -0.87 25.09
N PRO A 95 11.58 -0.29 26.28
CA PRO A 95 12.94 0.09 26.70
C PRO A 95 13.90 -1.10 26.67
N GLY A 96 15.07 -0.92 26.06
CA GLY A 96 16.13 -1.94 26.01
C GLY A 96 15.92 -3.11 25.05
N VAL A 97 14.88 -3.07 24.20
CA VAL A 97 14.65 -4.08 23.16
C VAL A 97 15.07 -3.53 21.80
N HIS A 98 16.10 -4.13 21.19
CA HIS A 98 16.54 -3.84 19.83
C HIS A 98 16.02 -4.93 18.88
N GLY A 99 14.87 -4.68 18.24
CA GLY A 99 14.23 -5.67 17.37
C GLY A 99 13.16 -5.07 16.48
N GLY A 100 12.56 -5.88 15.63
CA GLY A 100 11.45 -5.47 14.77
C GLY A 100 11.79 -4.26 13.90
N SER A 101 10.97 -3.22 13.94
CA SER A 101 11.12 -2.03 13.11
C SER A 101 12.38 -1.21 13.40
N MET A 102 13.03 -1.37 14.55
CA MET A 102 14.31 -0.72 14.83
C MET A 102 15.43 -1.26 13.93
N ILE A 103 15.48 -2.61 13.76
CA ILE A 103 16.41 -3.24 12.81
C ILE A 103 16.05 -2.86 11.38
N GLY A 104 14.75 -2.88 11.06
CA GLY A 104 14.24 -2.57 9.73
C GLY A 104 14.39 -1.11 9.29
N GLN A 105 14.91 -0.22 10.13
CA GLN A 105 15.17 1.20 9.79
C GLN A 105 16.65 1.49 9.49
N GLU A 106 17.54 0.59 9.85
CA GLU A 106 19.01 0.75 9.75
C GLU A 106 19.57 -0.27 8.75
N PRO A 107 19.96 0.12 7.52
CA PRO A 107 20.44 -0.82 6.50
C PRO A 107 21.63 -1.67 6.94
N GLU A 108 22.58 -1.07 7.66
CA GLU A 108 23.78 -1.75 8.15
C GLU A 108 23.44 -2.81 9.20
N VAL A 109 22.49 -2.50 10.09
CA VAL A 109 22.01 -3.45 11.12
C VAL A 109 21.18 -4.56 10.47
N ALA A 110 20.30 -4.22 9.53
CA ALA A 110 19.52 -5.19 8.77
C ALA A 110 20.41 -6.14 7.98
N TYR A 111 21.46 -5.62 7.33
CA TYR A 111 22.48 -6.41 6.64
C TYR A 111 23.13 -7.40 7.60
N GLU A 112 23.68 -6.91 8.72
CA GLU A 112 24.47 -7.75 9.64
C GLU A 112 23.64 -8.84 10.29
N VAL A 113 22.42 -8.52 10.76
CA VAL A 113 21.50 -9.53 11.33
C VAL A 113 21.13 -10.57 10.28
N THR A 114 20.78 -10.15 9.07
CA THR A 114 20.43 -11.06 7.98
C THR A 114 21.58 -11.97 7.61
N ARG A 115 22.79 -11.41 7.42
CA ARG A 115 24.00 -12.17 7.09
C ARG A 115 24.29 -13.26 8.11
N GLN A 116 24.30 -12.89 9.39
CA GLN A 116 24.59 -13.86 10.47
C GLN A 116 23.51 -14.96 10.59
N VAL A 117 22.25 -14.64 10.30
CA VAL A 117 21.20 -15.66 10.25
C VAL A 117 21.40 -16.56 9.03
N CYS A 118 21.61 -16.01 7.83
CA CYS A 118 21.85 -16.81 6.61
C CYS A 118 23.08 -17.72 6.74
N GLU A 119 24.12 -17.30 7.46
CA GLU A 119 25.29 -18.13 7.77
C GLU A 119 25.02 -19.22 8.83
N SER A 120 23.90 -19.16 9.53
CA SER A 120 23.59 -20.06 10.64
C SER A 120 22.55 -21.11 10.33
N VAL A 121 21.87 -21.04 9.18
CA VAL A 121 20.84 -21.98 8.72
C VAL A 121 21.04 -22.30 7.23
N ASP A 122 20.61 -23.48 6.80
CA ASP A 122 20.67 -23.93 5.41
C ASP A 122 19.35 -23.63 4.65
N ILE A 123 18.26 -23.34 5.38
CA ILE A 123 16.96 -23.01 4.78
C ILE A 123 16.93 -21.55 4.28
N PRO A 124 16.16 -21.25 3.21
CA PRO A 124 15.95 -19.90 2.73
C PRO A 124 15.46 -18.93 3.80
N VAL A 125 16.06 -17.75 3.83
CA VAL A 125 15.69 -16.65 4.74
C VAL A 125 15.02 -15.55 3.94
N ILE A 126 13.82 -15.14 4.33
CA ILE A 126 13.15 -13.94 3.80
C ILE A 126 13.04 -12.88 4.90
N VAL A 127 12.98 -11.61 4.51
CA VAL A 127 12.95 -10.50 5.47
C VAL A 127 11.68 -9.67 5.28
N LYS A 128 10.89 -9.53 6.35
CA LYS A 128 9.68 -8.69 6.35
C LYS A 128 10.01 -7.26 6.70
N LEU A 129 9.80 -6.37 5.71
CA LEU A 129 10.16 -4.97 5.79
C LEU A 129 9.16 -4.15 6.60
N THR A 130 9.65 -3.09 7.28
CA THR A 130 8.79 -2.09 7.93
C THR A 130 8.39 -0.99 6.95
N PRO A 131 7.15 -0.48 7.01
CA PRO A 131 6.77 0.73 6.30
C PRO A 131 7.18 2.02 7.01
N ASP A 132 7.53 1.92 8.31
CA ASP A 132 7.78 3.08 9.18
C ASP A 132 9.19 3.64 8.98
N GLN A 133 9.59 3.76 7.71
CA GLN A 133 10.84 4.41 7.31
C GLN A 133 10.71 5.04 5.92
N SER A 134 11.62 5.97 5.63
CA SER A 134 11.65 6.67 4.35
C SER A 134 12.22 5.85 3.17
N LYS A 135 12.94 4.75 3.45
CA LYS A 135 13.73 4.02 2.43
C LYS A 135 13.63 2.49 2.53
N PRO A 136 12.45 1.85 2.45
CA PRO A 136 12.33 0.37 2.47
C PRO A 136 13.19 -0.32 1.40
N LEU A 137 13.42 0.33 0.27
CA LEU A 137 14.27 -0.18 -0.81
C LEU A 137 15.75 -0.32 -0.39
N ALA A 138 16.27 0.60 0.43
CA ALA A 138 17.64 0.50 0.94
C ALA A 138 17.81 -0.73 1.85
N ILE A 139 16.80 -1.02 2.68
CA ILE A 139 16.80 -2.25 3.49
C ILE A 139 16.68 -3.48 2.60
N ALA A 140 15.76 -3.49 1.63
CA ALA A 140 15.63 -4.62 0.70
C ALA A 140 16.95 -4.91 -0.04
N LYS A 141 17.67 -3.87 -0.45
CA LYS A 141 19.00 -4.00 -1.05
C LYS A 141 20.01 -4.60 -0.06
N ALA A 142 20.08 -4.06 1.15
CA ALA A 142 21.00 -4.52 2.18
C ALA A 142 20.77 -6.00 2.55
N VAL A 143 19.53 -6.42 2.76
CA VAL A 143 19.23 -7.82 3.10
C VAL A 143 19.46 -8.77 1.94
N ARG A 144 19.25 -8.34 0.68
CA ARG A 144 19.62 -9.11 -0.50
C ARG A 144 21.13 -9.35 -0.56
N GLU A 145 21.92 -8.30 -0.34
CA GLU A 145 23.39 -8.38 -0.31
C GLU A 145 23.90 -9.25 0.85
N ALA A 146 23.12 -9.35 1.94
CA ALA A 146 23.38 -10.22 3.09
C ALA A 146 23.00 -11.70 2.86
N GLY A 147 22.39 -12.05 1.72
CA GLY A 147 22.04 -13.43 1.38
C GLY A 147 20.57 -13.78 1.56
N ALA A 148 19.67 -12.83 1.83
CA ALA A 148 18.24 -13.11 1.88
C ALA A 148 17.72 -13.61 0.53
N ALA A 149 16.93 -14.69 0.54
CA ALA A 149 16.31 -15.29 -0.63
C ALA A 149 15.15 -14.43 -1.20
N GLY A 150 14.57 -13.55 -0.38
CA GLY A 150 13.48 -12.67 -0.76
C GLY A 150 13.10 -11.70 0.36
N VAL A 151 12.09 -10.88 0.11
CA VAL A 151 11.54 -9.97 1.10
C VAL A 151 10.02 -10.06 1.16
N THR A 152 9.45 -9.73 2.32
CA THR A 152 8.01 -9.47 2.44
C THR A 152 7.76 -7.97 2.47
N ALA A 153 7.01 -7.49 1.52
CA ALA A 153 6.60 -6.09 1.39
C ALA A 153 5.07 -5.98 1.49
N ILE A 154 4.52 -5.38 2.55
CA ILE A 154 5.20 -4.69 3.63
C ILE A 154 4.43 -4.95 4.94
N ASN A 155 5.02 -4.75 6.10
CA ASN A 155 4.34 -4.89 7.38
C ASN A 155 3.30 -3.77 7.60
N ARG A 156 2.57 -3.81 8.71
CA ARG A 156 1.62 -2.78 9.11
C ARG A 156 2.35 -1.48 9.46
N HIS A 157 1.72 -0.36 9.14
CA HIS A 157 2.15 0.96 9.60
C HIS A 157 1.90 1.12 11.10
N THR A 158 2.58 2.06 11.74
CA THR A 158 2.24 2.50 13.10
C THR A 158 1.20 3.61 13.01
N GLY A 159 0.12 3.46 13.76
CA GLY A 159 -0.96 4.44 13.83
C GLY A 159 -1.34 4.80 15.26
N PHE A 160 -2.10 5.88 15.40
CA PHE A 160 -2.65 6.34 16.66
C PHE A 160 -4.10 6.76 16.45
N VAL A 161 -5.01 6.23 17.27
CA VAL A 161 -6.45 6.49 17.17
C VAL A 161 -6.98 6.96 18.52
N VAL A 162 -7.71 8.07 18.51
CA VAL A 162 -8.26 8.70 19.72
C VAL A 162 -9.78 8.53 19.74
N ASP A 163 -10.31 8.26 20.91
CA ASP A 163 -11.72 8.38 21.21
C ASP A 163 -11.99 9.85 21.63
N ILE A 164 -12.68 10.61 20.79
CA ILE A 164 -12.86 12.04 21.00
C ILE A 164 -13.81 12.36 22.17
N ASP A 165 -14.71 11.44 22.50
CA ASP A 165 -15.68 11.64 23.60
C ASP A 165 -15.03 11.48 24.96
N THR A 166 -14.02 10.63 25.05
CA THR A 166 -13.32 10.34 26.33
C THR A 166 -11.91 10.92 26.38
N GLY A 167 -11.34 11.38 25.25
CA GLY A 167 -9.94 11.80 25.12
C GLY A 167 -8.94 10.64 25.28
N GLN A 168 -9.39 9.39 25.31
CA GLN A 168 -8.52 8.23 25.54
C GLN A 168 -8.01 7.63 24.22
N PRO A 169 -6.75 7.17 24.18
CA PRO A 169 -6.27 6.38 23.04
C PRO A 169 -7.05 5.08 22.91
N ARG A 170 -7.56 4.78 21.71
CA ARG A 170 -8.14 3.47 21.40
C ARG A 170 -7.08 2.40 21.64
N ILE A 171 -7.48 1.28 22.26
CA ILE A 171 -6.56 0.17 22.60
C ILE A 171 -5.29 0.56 23.38
N GLY A 172 -5.26 1.76 24.02
CA GLY A 172 -4.25 2.17 24.98
C GLY A 172 -2.98 2.79 24.39
N GLY A 173 -2.95 3.22 23.12
CA GLY A 173 -1.82 3.95 22.53
C GLY A 173 -1.50 3.57 21.09
N PRO A 174 -0.34 3.99 20.56
CA PRO A 174 0.11 3.64 19.21
C PRO A 174 0.15 2.12 18.99
N ALA A 175 -0.18 1.69 17.78
CA ALA A 175 -0.22 0.27 17.43
C ALA A 175 -0.14 0.05 15.92
N GLY A 176 0.01 -1.21 15.51
CA GLY A 176 0.00 -1.56 14.09
C GLY A 176 -1.36 -1.28 13.46
N ILE A 177 -1.36 -0.55 12.35
CA ILE A 177 -2.53 -0.22 11.56
C ILE A 177 -2.41 -0.76 10.15
N GLY A 178 -3.48 -1.36 9.64
CA GLY A 178 -3.57 -1.94 8.31
C GLY A 178 -5.03 -1.99 7.87
N GLY A 179 -5.34 -2.87 6.93
CA GLY A 179 -6.65 -2.97 6.30
C GLY A 179 -6.56 -2.63 4.82
N THR A 180 -7.69 -2.57 4.14
CA THR A 180 -7.71 -2.42 2.67
C THR A 180 -7.19 -1.08 2.16
N TRP A 181 -7.32 -0.02 2.95
CA TRP A 181 -6.87 1.33 2.61
C TRP A 181 -5.35 1.43 2.32
N VAL A 182 -4.56 0.52 2.90
CA VAL A 182 -3.08 0.58 2.78
C VAL A 182 -2.57 -0.10 1.51
N LYS A 183 -3.42 -0.81 0.77
CA LYS A 183 -3.04 -1.57 -0.43
C LYS A 183 -2.20 -0.76 -1.44
N PRO A 184 -2.58 0.47 -1.84
CA PRO A 184 -1.78 1.23 -2.80
C PRO A 184 -0.36 1.54 -2.32
N LEU A 185 -0.19 1.74 -1.01
CA LEU A 185 1.13 1.98 -0.41
C LEU A 185 1.99 0.71 -0.44
N SER A 186 1.38 -0.45 -0.18
CA SER A 186 2.06 -1.75 -0.26
C SER A 186 2.45 -2.10 -1.69
N LEU A 187 1.54 -1.91 -2.65
CA LEU A 187 1.77 -2.14 -4.09
C LEU A 187 2.94 -1.30 -4.62
N ARG A 188 3.04 -0.03 -4.19
CA ARG A 188 4.17 0.83 -4.55
C ARG A 188 5.52 0.20 -4.17
N TRP A 189 5.63 -0.40 -2.98
CA TRP A 189 6.89 -1.00 -2.53
C TRP A 189 7.17 -2.31 -3.25
N VAL A 190 6.14 -3.14 -3.48
CA VAL A 190 6.28 -4.37 -4.29
C VAL A 190 6.78 -4.01 -5.69
N HIS A 191 6.14 -3.06 -6.36
CA HIS A 191 6.54 -2.58 -7.68
C HIS A 191 8.01 -2.09 -7.69
N ARG A 192 8.38 -1.22 -6.77
CA ARG A 192 9.73 -0.66 -6.74
C ARG A 192 10.81 -1.71 -6.45
N ILE A 193 10.57 -2.61 -5.52
CA ILE A 193 11.53 -3.69 -5.21
C ILE A 193 11.65 -4.64 -6.40
N HIS A 194 10.55 -4.96 -7.07
CA HIS A 194 10.56 -5.78 -8.28
C HIS A 194 11.40 -5.13 -9.40
N GLU A 195 11.13 -3.86 -9.70
CA GLU A 195 11.81 -3.12 -10.77
C GLU A 195 13.31 -2.89 -10.50
N GLU A 196 13.65 -2.50 -9.27
CA GLU A 196 15.01 -2.08 -8.95
C GLU A 196 15.91 -3.23 -8.49
N LEU A 197 15.34 -4.28 -7.90
CA LEU A 197 16.14 -5.38 -7.35
C LEU A 197 15.89 -6.73 -8.03
N GLY A 198 14.73 -6.97 -8.64
CA GLY A 198 14.41 -8.24 -9.31
C GLY A 198 14.45 -9.46 -8.39
N MET A 199 14.28 -9.27 -7.07
CA MET A 199 14.29 -10.35 -6.09
C MET A 199 12.88 -10.88 -5.82
N PRO A 200 12.72 -12.13 -5.32
CA PRO A 200 11.43 -12.67 -4.93
C PRO A 200 10.76 -11.82 -3.85
N ILE A 201 9.46 -11.57 -3.99
CA ILE A 201 8.68 -10.73 -3.09
C ILE A 201 7.43 -11.46 -2.60
N SER A 202 7.25 -11.49 -1.30
CA SER A 202 5.99 -11.84 -0.67
C SER A 202 5.17 -10.55 -0.46
N GLY A 203 4.12 -10.33 -1.26
CA GLY A 203 3.24 -9.16 -1.14
C GLY A 203 2.35 -9.26 0.10
N SER A 204 2.24 -8.17 0.88
CA SER A 204 1.51 -8.19 2.14
C SER A 204 0.86 -6.85 2.44
N ASN A 205 -0.23 -6.89 3.23
CA ASN A 205 -0.96 -5.76 3.77
C ASN A 205 -1.90 -5.05 2.77
N GLY A 206 -3.19 -5.11 3.05
CA GLY A 206 -4.22 -4.45 2.24
C GLY A 206 -5.11 -5.39 1.42
N ILE A 207 -4.99 -6.70 1.57
CA ILE A 207 -5.69 -7.70 0.77
C ILE A 207 -7.05 -8.03 1.39
N PHE A 208 -8.10 -7.98 0.57
CA PHE A 208 -9.47 -8.36 0.93
C PHE A 208 -9.94 -9.59 0.13
N ASP A 209 -9.73 -9.60 -1.17
CA ASP A 209 -10.18 -10.68 -2.08
C ASP A 209 -9.13 -11.02 -3.16
N HIS A 210 -9.53 -11.86 -4.11
CA HIS A 210 -8.69 -12.33 -5.21
C HIS A 210 -8.17 -11.20 -6.10
N ARG A 211 -8.94 -10.11 -6.27
CA ARG A 211 -8.52 -8.99 -7.13
C ARG A 211 -7.29 -8.30 -6.54
N ASP A 212 -7.29 -8.12 -5.22
CA ASP A 212 -6.13 -7.54 -4.53
C ASP A 212 -4.90 -8.47 -4.66
N VAL A 213 -5.09 -9.81 -4.57
CA VAL A 213 -4.01 -10.77 -4.79
C VAL A 213 -3.42 -10.63 -6.18
N ILE A 214 -4.27 -10.53 -7.21
CA ILE A 214 -3.85 -10.37 -8.61
C ILE A 214 -3.09 -9.06 -8.80
N GLU A 215 -3.54 -7.95 -8.18
CA GLU A 215 -2.83 -6.68 -8.24
C GLU A 215 -1.41 -6.80 -7.65
N PHE A 216 -1.24 -7.50 -6.51
CA PHE A 216 0.08 -7.73 -5.92
C PHE A 216 0.98 -8.56 -6.83
N ILE A 217 0.45 -9.61 -7.45
CA ILE A 217 1.18 -10.44 -8.42
C ILE A 217 1.59 -9.59 -9.63
N MET A 218 0.66 -8.85 -10.22
CA MET A 218 0.95 -7.99 -11.37
C MET A 218 1.92 -6.86 -11.03
N ALA A 219 1.98 -6.41 -9.78
CA ALA A 219 2.99 -5.45 -9.31
C ALA A 219 4.38 -6.07 -9.11
N GLY A 220 4.50 -7.42 -9.10
CA GLY A 220 5.79 -8.12 -9.01
C GLY A 220 5.94 -9.05 -7.81
N ALA A 221 4.89 -9.27 -7.01
CA ALA A 221 4.93 -10.26 -5.95
C ALA A 221 4.89 -11.69 -6.54
N THR A 222 5.74 -12.58 -6.01
CA THR A 222 5.76 -14.02 -6.36
C THR A 222 4.82 -14.84 -5.49
N ILE A 223 4.61 -14.41 -4.24
CA ILE A 223 3.62 -14.95 -3.31
C ILE A 223 2.90 -13.79 -2.61
N VAL A 224 1.76 -14.06 -1.98
CA VAL A 224 0.94 -13.05 -1.31
C VAL A 224 0.51 -13.53 0.06
N GLN A 225 0.73 -12.70 1.10
CA GLN A 225 0.32 -13.00 2.47
C GLN A 225 -1.03 -12.39 2.79
N VAL A 226 -1.97 -13.20 3.20
CA VAL A 226 -3.33 -12.80 3.59
C VAL A 226 -3.48 -12.97 5.11
N GLY A 227 -3.79 -11.90 5.82
CA GLY A 227 -3.85 -11.89 7.28
C GLY A 227 -5.15 -11.33 7.84
N SER A 228 -5.27 -10.01 7.97
CA SER A 228 -6.38 -9.34 8.66
C SER A 228 -7.76 -9.73 8.16
N ILE A 229 -7.91 -10.00 6.86
CA ILE A 229 -9.21 -10.42 6.31
C ILE A 229 -9.64 -11.79 6.84
N LEU A 230 -8.71 -12.72 7.06
CA LEU A 230 -9.02 -14.03 7.64
C LEU A 230 -9.43 -13.90 9.11
N MET A 231 -8.85 -12.93 9.85
CA MET A 231 -9.29 -12.63 11.22
C MET A 231 -10.71 -12.04 11.25
N VAL A 232 -11.09 -11.28 10.24
CA VAL A 232 -12.37 -10.57 10.16
C VAL A 232 -13.48 -11.41 9.52
N LYS A 233 -13.18 -12.16 8.47
CA LYS A 233 -14.14 -12.99 7.71
C LYS A 233 -14.08 -14.49 8.07
N GLY A 234 -13.02 -14.91 8.76
CA GLY A 234 -12.74 -16.30 9.10
C GLY A 234 -11.96 -17.04 7.99
N ILE A 235 -11.36 -18.17 8.38
CA ILE A 235 -10.47 -18.96 7.51
C ILE A 235 -11.16 -19.45 6.23
N LYS A 236 -12.47 -19.66 6.25
CA LYS A 236 -13.28 -20.06 5.07
C LYS A 236 -13.31 -19.00 3.96
N TRP A 237 -12.73 -17.82 4.19
CA TRP A 237 -12.57 -16.79 3.16
C TRP A 237 -11.41 -17.11 2.21
N LEU A 238 -10.40 -17.87 2.68
CA LEU A 238 -9.22 -18.20 1.88
C LEU A 238 -9.54 -19.02 0.61
N PRO A 239 -10.33 -20.10 0.66
CA PRO A 239 -10.73 -20.83 -0.56
C PRO A 239 -11.37 -19.91 -1.61
N LYS A 240 -12.21 -18.96 -1.20
CA LYS A 240 -12.86 -18.02 -2.13
C LYS A 240 -11.86 -17.07 -2.82
N ILE A 241 -10.77 -16.75 -2.15
CA ILE A 241 -9.68 -15.97 -2.76
C ILE A 241 -9.00 -16.81 -3.82
N ILE A 242 -8.69 -18.08 -3.52
CA ILE A 242 -8.02 -19.00 -4.46
C ILE A 242 -8.91 -19.24 -5.69
N GLU A 243 -10.16 -19.66 -5.49
CA GLU A 243 -11.15 -19.84 -6.54
C GLU A 243 -11.31 -18.60 -7.44
N GLY A 244 -11.26 -17.40 -6.83
CA GLY A 244 -11.36 -16.15 -7.58
C GLY A 244 -10.11 -15.84 -8.42
N VAL A 245 -8.91 -16.25 -7.97
CA VAL A 245 -7.68 -16.14 -8.77
C VAL A 245 -7.73 -17.11 -9.95
N GLU A 246 -8.10 -18.37 -9.71
CA GLU A 246 -8.26 -19.39 -10.74
C GLU A 246 -9.27 -18.94 -11.81
N ALA A 247 -10.46 -18.50 -11.40
CA ALA A 247 -11.49 -18.01 -12.32
C ALA A 247 -11.01 -16.81 -13.16
N PHE A 248 -10.23 -15.90 -12.58
CA PHE A 248 -9.64 -14.80 -13.32
C PHE A 248 -8.61 -15.27 -14.34
N MET A 249 -7.76 -16.22 -13.96
CA MET A 249 -6.78 -16.80 -14.88
C MET A 249 -7.47 -17.48 -16.07
N ASP A 250 -8.50 -18.26 -15.81
CA ASP A 250 -9.30 -18.91 -16.87
C ASP A 250 -9.96 -17.88 -17.80
N GLU A 251 -10.59 -16.84 -17.24
CA GLU A 251 -11.23 -15.76 -18.02
C GLU A 251 -10.24 -15.02 -18.92
N LYS A 252 -9.01 -14.79 -18.45
CA LYS A 252 -7.97 -14.04 -19.17
C LYS A 252 -7.02 -14.91 -19.99
N GLY A 253 -7.12 -16.24 -19.87
CA GLY A 253 -6.29 -17.21 -20.60
C GLY A 253 -4.87 -17.33 -20.08
N TYR A 254 -4.61 -17.04 -18.80
CA TYR A 254 -3.30 -17.25 -18.18
C TYR A 254 -3.10 -18.73 -17.82
N ALA A 255 -2.02 -19.34 -18.27
CA ALA A 255 -1.69 -20.71 -17.97
C ALA A 255 -1.02 -20.88 -16.59
N SER A 256 -0.39 -19.83 -16.07
CA SER A 256 0.25 -19.84 -14.76
C SER A 256 0.24 -18.46 -14.12
N VAL A 257 0.41 -18.42 -12.78
CA VAL A 257 0.59 -17.18 -12.03
C VAL A 257 1.84 -16.42 -12.48
N ASP A 258 2.89 -17.14 -12.91
CA ASP A 258 4.16 -16.56 -13.35
C ASP A 258 4.00 -15.63 -14.55
N GLU A 259 3.03 -15.87 -15.42
CA GLU A 259 2.73 -14.99 -16.56
C GLU A 259 2.25 -13.60 -16.11
N MET A 260 1.63 -13.53 -14.95
CA MET A 260 1.12 -12.29 -14.37
C MET A 260 2.16 -11.54 -13.53
N VAL A 261 3.20 -12.23 -13.00
CA VAL A 261 4.20 -11.61 -12.12
C VAL A 261 4.87 -10.43 -12.81
N GLY A 262 4.74 -9.23 -12.22
CA GLY A 262 5.35 -8.00 -12.71
C GLY A 262 4.73 -7.45 -14.00
N LEU A 263 3.57 -7.92 -14.44
CA LEU A 263 2.94 -7.46 -15.67
C LEU A 263 2.64 -5.96 -15.64
N ALA A 264 2.10 -5.44 -14.53
CA ALA A 264 1.84 -4.01 -14.35
C ALA A 264 3.14 -3.21 -14.26
N SER A 265 4.16 -3.75 -13.59
CA SER A 265 5.48 -3.13 -13.49
C SER A 265 6.15 -2.97 -14.85
N ARG A 266 6.11 -4.00 -15.67
CA ARG A 266 6.64 -3.92 -17.06
C ARG A 266 5.92 -2.90 -17.94
N ARG A 267 4.65 -2.62 -17.66
CA ARG A 267 3.81 -1.64 -18.38
C ARG A 267 3.84 -0.26 -17.75
N SER A 268 4.44 -0.13 -16.58
CA SER A 268 4.58 1.15 -15.87
C SER A 268 5.43 2.11 -16.67
N VAL A 269 4.99 3.34 -16.75
CA VAL A 269 5.70 4.43 -17.41
C VAL A 269 6.80 4.91 -16.47
N LYS A 270 8.04 4.89 -16.92
CA LYS A 270 9.22 5.26 -16.10
C LYS A 270 9.48 6.76 -16.11
N ASP A 271 9.17 7.41 -17.21
CA ASP A 271 9.32 8.86 -17.37
C ASP A 271 7.96 9.54 -17.16
N TYR A 272 7.95 10.51 -16.27
CA TYR A 272 6.74 11.29 -15.97
C TYR A 272 6.22 12.05 -17.21
N SER A 273 7.11 12.47 -18.11
CA SER A 273 6.76 13.08 -19.38
C SER A 273 6.02 12.11 -20.33
N GLU A 274 6.41 10.84 -20.34
CA GLU A 274 5.71 9.80 -21.11
C GLU A 274 4.30 9.52 -20.58
N GLN A 275 4.09 9.62 -19.27
CA GLN A 275 2.78 9.37 -18.66
C GLN A 275 1.73 10.35 -19.19
N PHE A 276 2.11 11.61 -19.39
CA PHE A 276 1.20 12.62 -19.93
C PHE A 276 1.05 12.59 -21.46
N SER A 277 1.98 11.92 -22.17
CA SER A 277 1.94 11.84 -23.62
C SER A 277 1.15 10.63 -24.16
N ARG A 278 1.02 9.55 -23.36
CA ARG A 278 0.48 8.27 -23.87
C ARG A 278 -1.04 8.14 -23.89
N ASN A 279 -1.73 8.72 -22.91
CA ASN A 279 -3.18 8.53 -22.78
C ASN A 279 -3.84 9.88 -22.52
N ARG A 280 -3.97 10.69 -23.56
CA ARG A 280 -4.81 11.87 -23.44
C ARG A 280 -6.25 11.43 -23.49
N VAL A 281 -6.87 11.39 -22.33
CA VAL A 281 -8.30 11.25 -22.18
C VAL A 281 -8.87 12.59 -21.74
N HIS A 282 -10.09 12.89 -22.13
CA HIS A 282 -10.82 14.04 -21.63
C HIS A 282 -12.20 13.61 -21.14
N ALA A 283 -12.74 14.40 -20.24
CA ALA A 283 -14.08 14.17 -19.72
C ALA A 283 -15.13 14.42 -20.80
N VAL A 284 -16.16 13.59 -20.82
CA VAL A 284 -17.38 13.80 -21.62
C VAL A 284 -18.57 13.71 -20.68
N VAL A 285 -19.41 14.71 -20.71
CA VAL A 285 -20.60 14.76 -19.84
C VAL A 285 -21.82 14.30 -20.62
N ASN A 286 -22.56 13.33 -20.08
CA ASN A 286 -23.82 12.88 -20.61
C ASN A 286 -24.95 13.86 -20.17
N PRO A 287 -25.54 14.64 -21.06
CA PRO A 287 -26.56 15.64 -20.72
C PRO A 287 -27.86 15.02 -20.21
N ASP A 288 -28.18 13.77 -20.59
CA ASP A 288 -29.43 13.11 -20.21
C ASP A 288 -29.45 12.70 -18.74
N THR A 289 -28.28 12.36 -18.19
CA THR A 289 -28.15 11.94 -16.78
C THR A 289 -27.65 13.06 -15.88
N CYS A 290 -27.00 14.08 -16.42
CA CYS A 290 -26.49 15.21 -15.65
C CYS A 290 -27.63 16.05 -15.03
N LYS A 291 -27.49 16.41 -13.77
CA LYS A 291 -28.47 17.21 -13.01
C LYS A 291 -28.07 18.69 -12.87
N ASN A 292 -27.23 19.19 -13.75
CA ASN A 292 -26.98 20.63 -13.84
C ASN A 292 -28.28 21.36 -14.31
N PRO A 293 -28.59 22.57 -13.83
CA PRO A 293 -27.78 23.46 -13.02
C PRO A 293 -27.82 23.22 -11.49
N THR A 294 -28.60 22.25 -11.01
CA THR A 294 -28.72 21.99 -9.56
C THR A 294 -27.48 21.32 -8.94
N CYS A 295 -26.64 20.68 -9.77
CA CYS A 295 -25.39 20.04 -9.36
C CYS A 295 -24.22 20.59 -10.22
N ASN A 296 -23.19 21.09 -9.58
CA ASN A 296 -21.97 21.63 -10.24
C ASN A 296 -20.68 21.12 -9.60
N ILE A 297 -20.71 19.96 -8.94
CA ILE A 297 -19.57 19.40 -8.21
C ILE A 297 -18.37 19.22 -9.13
N CYS A 298 -18.56 18.70 -10.34
CA CYS A 298 -17.48 18.50 -11.31
C CYS A 298 -16.75 19.80 -11.70
N ILE A 299 -17.48 20.92 -11.78
CA ILE A 299 -16.89 22.25 -12.01
C ILE A 299 -16.05 22.69 -10.82
N GLN A 300 -16.62 22.51 -9.60
CA GLN A 300 -15.97 22.96 -8.35
C GLN A 300 -14.66 22.21 -8.05
N VAL A 301 -14.53 20.96 -8.48
CA VAL A 301 -13.33 20.15 -8.24
C VAL A 301 -12.31 20.23 -9.35
N CYS A 302 -12.65 20.84 -10.50
CA CYS A 302 -11.74 20.95 -11.63
C CYS A 302 -10.71 22.05 -11.41
N PHE A 303 -9.49 21.70 -11.00
CA PHE A 303 -8.39 22.65 -10.81
C PHE A 303 -7.88 23.29 -12.11
N TYR A 304 -8.23 22.70 -13.26
CA TYR A 304 -7.77 23.12 -14.58
C TYR A 304 -8.82 23.93 -15.34
N GLU A 305 -9.95 24.25 -14.68
CA GLU A 305 -11.06 25.00 -15.30
C GLU A 305 -11.52 24.40 -16.64
N ALA A 306 -11.40 23.06 -16.74
CA ALA A 306 -11.78 22.32 -17.95
C ALA A 306 -13.29 22.09 -18.04
N LEU A 307 -14.07 22.44 -17.03
CA LEU A 307 -15.52 22.27 -16.98
C LEU A 307 -16.17 23.59 -16.60
N SER A 308 -17.15 24.03 -17.40
CA SER A 308 -17.93 25.22 -17.12
C SER A 308 -19.41 25.00 -17.41
N GLN A 309 -20.25 25.81 -16.80
CA GLN A 309 -21.68 25.82 -17.11
C GLN A 309 -21.94 26.77 -18.26
N ASN A 310 -22.65 26.32 -19.30
CA ASN A 310 -23.08 27.19 -20.40
C ASN A 310 -24.40 27.89 -20.08
N PRO A 311 -24.82 28.87 -20.92
CA PRO A 311 -26.07 29.61 -20.70
C PRO A 311 -27.33 28.75 -20.70
N GLU A 312 -27.31 27.62 -21.41
CA GLU A 312 -28.43 26.67 -21.45
C GLU A 312 -28.50 25.78 -20.20
N GLY A 313 -27.52 25.90 -19.28
CA GLY A 313 -27.47 25.14 -18.05
C GLY A 313 -26.81 23.77 -18.16
N SER A 314 -26.19 23.44 -19.29
CA SER A 314 -25.39 22.24 -19.49
C SER A 314 -23.92 22.44 -19.07
N ILE A 315 -23.15 21.36 -19.01
CA ILE A 315 -21.72 21.41 -18.73
C ILE A 315 -20.93 21.35 -20.04
N ASP A 316 -20.14 22.38 -20.30
CA ASP A 316 -19.17 22.39 -21.38
C ASP A 316 -17.82 21.83 -20.87
N VAL A 317 -17.16 21.06 -21.74
CA VAL A 317 -15.84 20.49 -21.48
C VAL A 317 -14.81 21.17 -22.39
N HIS A 318 -13.90 21.92 -21.79
CA HIS A 318 -12.77 22.55 -22.49
C HIS A 318 -11.63 21.54 -22.60
N THR A 319 -11.59 20.81 -23.70
CA THR A 319 -10.65 19.68 -23.88
C THR A 319 -9.18 20.09 -23.80
N ASP A 320 -8.87 21.36 -24.20
CA ASP A 320 -7.50 21.90 -24.13
C ASP A 320 -7.00 22.09 -22.70
N ASN A 321 -7.93 22.29 -21.75
CA ASN A 321 -7.64 22.42 -20.33
C ASN A 321 -7.72 21.08 -19.59
N CYS A 322 -8.37 20.07 -20.16
CA CYS A 322 -8.57 18.79 -19.51
C CYS A 322 -7.32 17.92 -19.58
N ILE A 323 -6.79 17.56 -18.42
CA ILE A 323 -5.61 16.69 -18.31
C ILE A 323 -5.95 15.21 -18.10
N GLY A 324 -7.23 14.85 -18.11
CA GLY A 324 -7.64 13.46 -17.90
C GLY A 324 -7.41 12.93 -16.48
N CYS A 325 -7.48 13.77 -15.46
CA CYS A 325 -7.23 13.37 -14.07
C CYS A 325 -8.35 12.56 -13.41
N GLU A 326 -9.48 12.35 -14.08
CA GLU A 326 -10.65 11.55 -13.68
C GLU A 326 -11.40 12.07 -12.43
N LEU A 327 -10.91 13.09 -11.74
CA LEU A 327 -11.52 13.58 -10.51
C LEU A 327 -13.01 13.95 -10.68
N CYS A 328 -13.39 14.55 -11.80
CA CYS A 328 -14.78 14.87 -12.09
C CYS A 328 -15.67 13.64 -12.28
N LEU A 329 -15.12 12.53 -12.79
CA LEU A 329 -15.78 11.24 -12.93
C LEU A 329 -16.01 10.63 -11.54
N ASP A 330 -14.99 10.57 -10.70
CA ASP A 330 -15.06 9.97 -9.35
C ASP A 330 -16.05 10.69 -8.42
N VAL A 331 -16.20 11.99 -8.55
CA VAL A 331 -17.10 12.76 -7.68
C VAL A 331 -18.52 12.91 -8.23
N CYS A 332 -18.80 12.43 -9.45
CA CYS A 332 -20.12 12.56 -10.06
C CYS A 332 -21.13 11.63 -9.39
N PRO A 333 -22.14 12.16 -8.66
CA PRO A 333 -23.11 11.30 -7.95
C PRO A 333 -24.16 10.68 -8.88
N PHE A 334 -24.11 10.99 -10.18
CA PHE A 334 -25.10 10.57 -11.19
C PHE A 334 -24.48 9.73 -12.30
N ASP A 335 -23.20 9.35 -12.17
CA ASP A 335 -22.45 8.61 -13.20
C ASP A 335 -22.60 9.24 -14.62
N SER A 336 -22.66 10.57 -14.66
CA SER A 336 -22.89 11.33 -15.89
C SER A 336 -21.62 11.68 -16.65
N ILE A 337 -20.45 11.24 -16.18
CA ILE A 337 -19.16 11.57 -16.79
C ILE A 337 -18.47 10.29 -17.21
N GLU A 338 -17.97 10.27 -18.42
CA GLU A 338 -17.09 9.24 -18.94
C GLU A 338 -15.77 9.87 -19.42
N MET A 339 -14.71 9.07 -19.51
CA MET A 339 -13.46 9.51 -20.10
C MET A 339 -13.34 8.95 -21.51
N LYS A 340 -13.05 9.81 -22.49
CA LYS A 340 -12.79 9.42 -23.89
C LYS A 340 -11.35 9.69 -24.27
N GLU A 341 -10.74 8.74 -24.97
CA GLU A 341 -9.43 8.95 -25.58
C GLU A 341 -9.52 10.02 -26.69
N THR A 342 -8.62 10.98 -26.62
CA THR A 342 -8.33 11.88 -27.74
C THR A 342 -7.19 11.29 -28.55
N ALA A 343 -7.19 11.54 -29.88
CA ALA A 343 -6.03 11.28 -30.70
C ALA A 343 -4.78 11.88 -30.00
N PRO A 344 -3.63 11.18 -30.01
CA PRO A 344 -2.45 11.67 -29.32
C PRO A 344 -2.15 13.08 -29.87
N ALA A 345 -2.25 14.07 -28.99
CA ALA A 345 -1.82 15.39 -29.32
C ALA A 345 -0.31 15.31 -29.58
N GLN A 346 0.11 15.88 -30.70
CA GLN A 346 1.52 16.11 -30.95
C GLN A 346 2.00 17.13 -29.90
N PHE A 347 2.51 16.64 -28.79
CA PHE A 347 3.20 17.47 -27.82
C PHE A 347 4.64 17.70 -28.31
N ASP A 348 4.81 18.68 -29.14
CA ASP A 348 6.14 19.21 -29.47
C ASP A 348 6.72 20.09 -28.34
N GLN A 349 5.94 20.41 -27.34
CA GLN A 349 6.41 21.20 -26.19
C GLN A 349 5.80 20.60 -24.91
N GLY A 350 6.66 20.32 -23.94
CA GLY A 350 6.29 19.66 -22.70
C GLY A 350 5.04 20.26 -22.05
N PHE A 351 4.24 19.40 -21.45
CA PHE A 351 2.95 19.69 -20.81
C PHE A 351 3.04 20.79 -19.72
N PHE A 352 4.23 21.04 -19.26
CA PHE A 352 4.56 22.21 -18.48
C PHE A 352 5.23 23.23 -19.41
N ASN A 353 4.44 24.04 -20.13
CA ASN A 353 4.84 25.40 -20.38
C ASN A 353 4.89 26.13 -19.02
N ILE A 354 5.78 25.63 -18.16
CA ILE A 354 6.18 26.37 -16.99
C ILE A 354 6.94 27.55 -17.57
N PRO A 355 6.42 28.79 -17.48
CA PRO A 355 7.12 29.93 -18.00
C PRO A 355 8.57 29.87 -17.53
N GLU A 356 9.53 30.07 -18.44
CA GLU A 356 10.94 30.17 -18.07
C GLU A 356 11.02 31.02 -16.82
N GLY A 357 11.51 30.44 -15.78
CA GLY A 357 11.63 31.18 -14.55
C GLY A 357 10.82 30.72 -13.36
N ILE A 358 9.85 29.78 -13.41
CA ILE A 358 9.11 29.32 -12.23
C ILE A 358 9.99 28.50 -11.24
N PHE A 359 11.09 27.93 -11.69
CA PHE A 359 12.04 27.16 -10.88
C PHE A 359 13.41 27.85 -10.64
N GLU A 360 13.57 29.14 -10.99
CA GLU A 360 14.74 29.87 -10.54
C GLU A 360 14.68 30.10 -9.01
N HIS A 361 15.79 29.99 -8.33
CA HIS A 361 15.94 29.77 -6.91
C HIS A 361 15.27 30.77 -5.93
N ASP A 362 14.68 31.83 -6.40
CA ASP A 362 14.02 32.87 -5.57
C ASP A 362 12.48 32.74 -5.47
N LYS A 363 11.92 31.60 -5.89
CA LYS A 363 10.50 31.53 -6.27
C LYS A 363 9.55 30.89 -5.29
N PHE A 364 10.00 30.46 -4.15
CA PHE A 364 9.09 30.30 -3.02
C PHE A 364 8.44 31.63 -2.60
N GLY A 365 9.07 32.77 -2.89
CA GLY A 365 8.50 34.10 -2.76
C GLY A 365 7.35 34.40 -3.70
N THR A 366 7.44 34.00 -4.98
CA THR A 366 6.39 34.21 -6.01
C THR A 366 5.15 33.35 -5.78
N ARG A 367 5.26 32.18 -5.19
CA ARG A 367 4.09 31.40 -4.74
C ARG A 367 3.32 32.10 -3.62
N ARG A 368 4.01 32.79 -2.72
CA ARG A 368 3.35 33.66 -1.72
C ARG A 368 2.64 34.84 -2.38
N ASN A 369 3.27 35.48 -3.35
CA ASN A 369 2.67 36.60 -4.09
C ASN A 369 1.44 36.17 -4.91
N ASN A 370 1.46 35.01 -5.55
CA ASN A 370 0.27 34.47 -6.21
C ASN A 370 -0.85 34.07 -5.24
N MET A 371 -0.50 33.50 -4.09
CA MET A 371 -1.48 33.20 -3.03
C MET A 371 -2.08 34.47 -2.44
N ASP A 372 -1.30 35.54 -2.31
CA ASP A 372 -1.79 36.83 -1.84
C ASP A 372 -2.68 37.51 -2.89
N THR A 373 -2.37 37.36 -4.18
CA THR A 373 -3.21 37.84 -5.29
C THR A 373 -4.51 37.04 -5.38
N ILE A 374 -4.46 35.71 -5.19
CA ILE A 374 -5.65 34.84 -5.13
C ILE A 374 -6.51 35.18 -3.90
N ARG A 375 -5.91 35.44 -2.75
CA ARG A 375 -6.62 35.89 -1.54
C ARG A 375 -7.26 37.27 -1.72
N ALA A 376 -6.54 38.20 -2.32
CA ALA A 376 -7.04 39.55 -2.59
C ALA A 376 -8.22 39.58 -3.56
N ASN A 377 -8.28 38.63 -4.50
CA ASN A 377 -9.32 38.56 -5.53
C ASN A 377 -10.44 37.55 -5.23
N SER A 378 -10.37 36.82 -4.09
CA SER A 378 -11.38 35.84 -3.73
C SER A 378 -12.46 36.42 -2.83
N PRO A 379 -13.74 36.42 -3.22
CA PRO A 379 -14.83 36.93 -2.38
C PRO A 379 -14.97 36.20 -1.03
N LYS A 380 -14.34 35.04 -0.87
CA LYS A 380 -14.38 34.25 0.38
C LYS A 380 -13.43 34.74 1.45
N PHE A 381 -12.39 35.51 1.08
CA PHE A 381 -11.37 35.98 2.03
C PHE A 381 -11.52 37.47 2.40
N ASN A 382 -12.45 38.19 1.74
CA ASN A 382 -12.74 39.60 1.99
C ASN A 382 -13.91 39.83 2.93
N LYS A 383 -14.31 38.84 3.74
CA LYS A 383 -15.24 39.07 4.85
C LYS A 383 -14.44 39.54 6.06
N GLU A 384 -14.55 40.81 6.41
CA GLU A 384 -14.15 41.28 7.74
C GLU A 384 -14.85 40.47 8.82
N PRO A 385 -14.17 40.17 9.96
CA PRO A 385 -14.83 39.56 11.08
C PRO A 385 -15.94 40.48 11.54
N ALA A 386 -17.16 39.98 11.62
CA ALA A 386 -18.25 40.72 12.27
C ALA A 386 -17.87 40.98 13.72
N GLU A 387 -17.97 42.24 14.12
CA GLU A 387 -17.78 42.72 15.50
C GLU A 387 -18.74 42.01 16.49
#